data_42b98ce69fe0ad84cd4ec754f95fb03a
#
_entry.id   42b98ce69fe0ad84cd4ec754f95fb03a
#
_cell.length_a   1.000
_cell.length_b   1.000
_cell.length_c   1.000
_cell.angle_alpha   90.00
_cell.angle_beta   90.00
_cell.angle_gamma   90.00
#
_symmetry.space_group_name_H-M   'P 1'
#
loop_
_entity.id
_entity.type
_entity.pdbx_description
1 polymer ?
#
loop_
_entity_poly.entity_id
_entity_poly.type
_entity_poly.pdbx_seq_one_letter_code
_entity_poly.pdbx_strand_id
1 'polypeptide(L)'
;MPYRSMPKFDTGLVELGDGIYAYLQWDGGWGVSNAGFVDSDDDGLLVIDALMAPSMTQEFVRAMRTVSSLPFSKLINTHSHADHTNGNQFIEGAEIIAHQNCRNEMLDAEILAREAAVKSPPRGDKPAWIRDDWWEELAVVQPSLPAVTYGKSMSIQQGEHELTLEYRGEAHTTGDSLVLFADQNLFFSGDLCFFMPLLFAEEISRTG
;
A
#
# COMPACT_ATOMS: atom_id res chain seq x y z
N MET A 1 -26.10 -17.03 7.65
CA MET A 1 -24.98 -17.93 7.99
C MET A 1 -24.29 -17.36 9.21
N PRO A 2 -23.95 -18.15 10.24
CA PRO A 2 -23.21 -17.61 11.37
C PRO A 2 -21.82 -17.18 10.87
N TYR A 3 -21.40 -15.97 11.23
CA TYR A 3 -20.05 -15.46 10.98
C TYR A 3 -19.05 -16.48 11.54
N ARG A 4 -18.26 -17.09 10.63
CA ARG A 4 -17.11 -17.86 11.08
C ARG A 4 -16.17 -16.88 11.77
N SER A 5 -15.82 -17.19 13.02
CA SER A 5 -14.74 -16.44 13.68
C SER A 5 -13.52 -16.49 12.78
N MET A 6 -12.96 -15.31 12.49
CA MET A 6 -11.74 -15.24 11.70
C MET A 6 -10.62 -16.02 12.35
N PRO A 7 -9.81 -16.73 11.57
CA PRO A 7 -8.56 -17.24 12.09
C PRO A 7 -7.73 -16.03 12.54
N LYS A 8 -7.30 -16.03 13.80
CA LYS A 8 -6.32 -15.08 14.28
C LYS A 8 -5.00 -15.42 13.61
N PHE A 9 -4.33 -14.43 13.08
CA PHE A 9 -2.94 -14.52 12.64
C PHE A 9 -2.13 -13.45 13.37
N ASP A 10 -0.88 -13.72 13.63
CA ASP A 10 0.02 -12.75 14.26
C ASP A 10 0.47 -11.73 13.20
N THR A 11 0.67 -10.48 13.63
CA THR A 11 1.30 -9.47 12.78
C THR A 11 2.72 -9.90 12.45
N GLY A 12 3.10 -9.84 11.19
CA GLY A 12 4.45 -10.16 10.75
C GLY A 12 4.55 -10.71 9.34
N LEU A 13 5.72 -11.22 9.00
CA LEU A 13 6.02 -11.77 7.69
C LEU A 13 5.50 -13.20 7.55
N VAL A 14 4.93 -13.46 6.39
CA VAL A 14 4.58 -14.80 5.91
C VAL A 14 5.22 -14.99 4.55
N GLU A 15 6.08 -15.98 4.42
CA GLU A 15 6.63 -16.37 3.12
C GLU A 15 5.55 -17.10 2.32
N LEU A 16 5.30 -16.63 1.11
CA LEU A 16 4.32 -17.19 0.18
C LEU A 16 4.96 -18.19 -0.80
N GLY A 17 6.27 -18.16 -0.92
CA GLY A 17 7.12 -19.02 -1.74
C GLY A 17 8.16 -18.24 -2.53
N ASP A 18 9.28 -18.86 -2.79
CA ASP A 18 10.35 -18.38 -3.67
C ASP A 18 10.78 -16.91 -3.45
N GLY A 19 10.93 -16.50 -2.18
CA GLY A 19 11.34 -15.13 -1.83
C GLY A 19 10.21 -14.08 -1.92
N ILE A 20 8.96 -14.50 -2.11
CA ILE A 20 7.79 -13.60 -2.07
C ILE A 20 7.19 -13.63 -0.66
N TYR A 21 7.01 -12.48 -0.05
CA TYR A 21 6.52 -12.32 1.32
C TYR A 21 5.30 -11.42 1.39
N ALA A 22 4.34 -11.79 2.24
CA ALA A 22 3.30 -10.89 2.73
C ALA A 22 3.66 -10.40 4.13
N TYR A 23 3.44 -9.12 4.40
CA TYR A 23 3.42 -8.56 5.75
C TYR A 23 1.98 -8.36 6.18
N LEU A 24 1.54 -9.20 7.09
CA LEU A 24 0.17 -9.23 7.58
C LEU A 24 0.04 -8.39 8.85
N GLN A 25 -1.03 -7.61 8.94
CA GLN A 25 -1.40 -6.86 10.12
C GLN A 25 -2.78 -7.34 10.59
N TRP A 26 -2.83 -7.88 11.78
CA TRP A 26 -4.00 -8.60 12.30
C TRP A 26 -5.19 -7.71 12.68
N ASP A 27 -4.97 -6.45 13.03
CA ASP A 27 -5.96 -5.57 13.64
C ASP A 27 -7.23 -5.40 12.77
N GLY A 28 -7.06 -5.26 11.43
CA GLY A 28 -8.16 -5.02 10.48
C GLY A 28 -8.96 -3.74 10.78
N GLY A 29 -8.41 -2.84 11.59
CA GLY A 29 -8.97 -1.53 11.86
C GLY A 29 -8.78 -0.57 10.68
N TRP A 30 -9.45 0.57 10.75
CA TRP A 30 -9.32 1.60 9.73
C TRP A 30 -7.86 2.06 9.59
N GLY A 31 -7.37 2.12 8.35
CA GLY A 31 -5.99 2.50 8.02
C GLY A 31 -4.94 1.44 8.38
N VAL A 32 -5.37 0.20 8.67
CA VAL A 32 -4.48 -0.95 8.85
C VAL A 32 -4.58 -1.83 7.62
N SER A 33 -3.60 -1.73 6.76
CA SER A 33 -3.48 -2.50 5.52
C SER A 33 -2.39 -3.56 5.63
N ASN A 34 -2.35 -4.49 4.68
CA ASN A 34 -1.25 -5.42 4.50
C ASN A 34 -0.31 -4.89 3.40
N ALA A 35 0.90 -5.42 3.39
CA ALA A 35 1.93 -5.08 2.42
C ALA A 35 2.64 -6.36 1.94
N GLY A 36 3.59 -6.24 1.04
CA GLY A 36 4.41 -7.36 0.61
C GLY A 36 5.77 -6.93 0.11
N PHE A 37 6.64 -7.91 -0.12
CA PHE A 37 7.89 -7.67 -0.83
C PHE A 37 8.39 -8.94 -1.51
N VAL A 38 9.26 -8.72 -2.49
CA VAL A 38 10.02 -9.77 -3.18
C VAL A 38 11.49 -9.55 -2.87
N ASP A 39 12.13 -10.58 -2.35
CA ASP A 39 13.59 -10.65 -2.17
C ASP A 39 14.18 -11.35 -3.38
N SER A 40 14.99 -10.63 -4.14
CA SER A 40 15.67 -11.20 -5.31
C SER A 40 17.15 -10.83 -5.27
N ASP A 41 17.98 -11.84 -5.18
CA ASP A 41 19.41 -11.76 -4.89
C ASP A 41 20.18 -10.65 -5.64
N ASP A 42 19.89 -10.44 -6.92
CA ASP A 42 20.64 -9.51 -7.77
C ASP A 42 19.96 -8.16 -7.99
N ASP A 43 18.62 -8.09 -7.87
CA ASP A 43 17.83 -6.89 -8.22
C ASP A 43 17.37 -6.07 -7.01
N GLY A 44 17.76 -6.47 -5.81
CA GLY A 44 17.36 -5.84 -4.56
C GLY A 44 15.93 -6.19 -4.15
N LEU A 45 15.36 -5.42 -3.23
CA LEU A 45 14.01 -5.64 -2.75
C LEU A 45 12.99 -4.83 -3.57
N LEU A 46 11.95 -5.52 -4.06
CA LEU A 46 10.74 -4.89 -4.58
C LEU A 46 9.68 -4.94 -3.48
N VAL A 47 9.15 -3.79 -3.10
CA VAL A 47 8.13 -3.63 -2.06
C VAL A 47 6.77 -3.39 -2.70
N ILE A 48 5.70 -3.88 -2.07
CA ILE A 48 4.30 -3.69 -2.50
C ILE A 48 3.56 -3.05 -1.34
N ASP A 49 3.17 -1.80 -1.51
CA ASP A 49 2.57 -0.89 -0.54
C ASP A 49 3.47 -0.58 0.69
N ALA A 50 3.20 0.55 1.34
CA ALA A 50 4.11 1.13 2.33
C ALA A 50 3.45 1.53 3.66
N LEU A 51 2.19 1.18 3.87
CA LEU A 51 1.43 1.37 5.10
C LEU A 51 1.12 2.84 5.49
N MET A 52 0.30 3.02 6.54
CA MET A 52 -0.30 4.30 6.95
C MET A 52 0.66 5.18 7.74
N ALA A 53 1.16 4.68 8.85
CA ALA A 53 1.94 5.47 9.80
C ALA A 53 3.44 5.21 9.67
N PRO A 54 4.28 6.21 9.90
CA PRO A 54 5.73 6.05 9.93
C PRO A 54 6.23 4.88 10.78
N SER A 55 5.69 4.70 11.99
CA SER A 55 6.04 3.57 12.87
C SER A 55 5.72 2.22 12.25
N MET A 56 4.56 2.09 11.61
CA MET A 56 4.15 0.84 10.93
C MET A 56 5.10 0.48 9.80
N THR A 57 5.45 1.47 8.96
CA THR A 57 6.39 1.25 7.85
C THR A 57 7.78 0.90 8.35
N GLN A 58 8.25 1.56 9.42
CA GLN A 58 9.53 1.24 10.03
C GLN A 58 9.56 -0.17 10.63
N GLU A 59 8.45 -0.65 11.19
CA GLU A 59 8.31 -2.04 11.66
C GLU A 59 8.35 -3.02 10.49
N PHE A 60 7.65 -2.71 9.40
CA PHE A 60 7.73 -3.50 8.17
C PHE A 60 9.16 -3.53 7.62
N VAL A 61 9.85 -2.38 7.55
CA VAL A 61 11.26 -2.32 7.14
C VAL A 61 12.13 -3.18 8.07
N ARG A 62 11.94 -3.10 9.39
CA ARG A 62 12.68 -3.97 10.34
C ARG A 62 12.40 -5.45 10.07
N ALA A 63 11.15 -5.81 9.80
CA ALA A 63 10.79 -7.18 9.46
C ALA A 63 11.48 -7.64 8.17
N MET A 64 11.44 -6.85 7.08
CA MET A 64 12.18 -7.15 5.85
C MET A 64 13.68 -7.34 6.10
N ARG A 65 14.28 -6.53 6.99
CA ARG A 65 15.71 -6.63 7.35
C ARG A 65 16.07 -7.88 8.16
N THR A 66 15.10 -8.62 8.68
CA THR A 66 15.37 -9.96 9.26
C THR A 66 15.58 -11.03 8.18
N VAL A 67 15.11 -10.77 6.97
CA VAL A 67 15.20 -11.69 5.82
C VAL A 67 16.36 -11.27 4.92
N SER A 68 16.46 -9.99 4.59
CA SER A 68 17.40 -9.52 3.57
C SER A 68 18.05 -8.18 3.92
N SER A 69 19.32 -8.05 3.58
CA SER A 69 20.07 -6.81 3.68
C SER A 69 20.19 -6.02 2.37
N LEU A 70 19.59 -6.53 1.30
CA LEU A 70 19.65 -5.91 -0.01
C LEU A 70 19.01 -4.50 -0.03
N PRO A 71 19.46 -3.60 -0.89
CA PRO A 71 18.84 -2.29 -1.04
C PRO A 71 17.41 -2.43 -1.58
N PHE A 72 16.55 -1.47 -1.28
CA PHE A 72 15.27 -1.34 -1.96
C PHE A 72 15.51 -0.87 -3.39
N SER A 73 14.91 -1.55 -4.36
CA SER A 73 15.04 -1.20 -5.79
C SER A 73 13.76 -0.62 -6.34
N LYS A 74 12.62 -1.18 -5.97
CA LYS A 74 11.29 -0.77 -6.46
C LYS A 74 10.28 -0.75 -5.33
N LEU A 75 9.29 0.14 -5.45
CA LEU A 75 8.10 0.19 -4.62
C LEU A 75 6.87 0.31 -5.53
N ILE A 76 5.96 -0.63 -5.44
CA ILE A 76 4.68 -0.59 -6.16
C ILE A 76 3.62 -0.10 -5.20
N ASN A 77 2.89 0.97 -5.56
CA ASN A 77 1.66 1.32 -4.88
C ASN A 77 0.48 0.73 -5.64
N THR A 78 -0.32 -0.08 -4.96
CA THR A 78 -1.52 -0.70 -5.54
C THR A 78 -2.58 0.35 -5.85
N HIS A 79 -2.72 1.37 -5.01
CA HIS A 79 -3.63 2.50 -5.20
C HIS A 79 -3.21 3.72 -4.35
N SER A 80 -4.00 4.78 -4.39
CA SER A 80 -3.63 6.11 -3.89
C SER A 80 -3.84 6.34 -2.39
N HIS A 81 -4.56 5.47 -1.69
CA HIS A 81 -4.92 5.70 -0.29
C HIS A 81 -3.71 5.76 0.64
N ALA A 82 -3.85 6.56 1.68
CA ALA A 82 -2.79 6.90 2.61
C ALA A 82 -2.20 5.68 3.34
N ASP A 83 -3.01 4.69 3.64
CA ASP A 83 -2.60 3.44 4.30
C ASP A 83 -1.82 2.48 3.39
N HIS A 84 -1.64 2.85 2.12
CA HIS A 84 -0.78 2.16 1.16
C HIS A 84 0.41 3.02 0.69
N THR A 85 0.36 4.35 0.90
CA THR A 85 1.30 5.29 0.27
C THR A 85 2.07 6.19 1.23
N ASN A 86 1.57 6.45 2.45
CA ASN A 86 2.20 7.37 3.40
C ASN A 86 3.63 6.95 3.80
N GLY A 87 3.87 5.66 3.81
CA GLY A 87 5.18 5.09 4.12
C GLY A 87 6.20 5.15 3.01
N ASN A 88 5.84 5.59 1.79
CA ASN A 88 6.72 5.59 0.61
C ASN A 88 8.09 6.22 0.90
N GLN A 89 8.11 7.32 1.66
CA GLN A 89 9.34 8.05 2.04
C GLN A 89 10.34 7.22 2.85
N PHE A 90 9.91 6.11 3.48
CA PHE A 90 10.77 5.25 4.29
C PHE A 90 11.33 4.04 3.52
N ILE A 91 10.89 3.83 2.29
CA ILE A 91 11.45 2.83 1.37
C ILE A 91 12.56 3.49 0.55
N GLU A 92 13.61 3.88 1.25
CA GLU A 92 14.66 4.72 0.70
C GLU A 92 15.40 4.07 -0.47
N GLY A 93 15.52 4.81 -1.57
CA GLY A 93 16.22 4.39 -2.78
C GLY A 93 15.34 3.64 -3.78
N ALA A 94 14.12 3.24 -3.42
CA ALA A 94 13.21 2.55 -4.33
C ALA A 94 12.65 3.50 -5.41
N GLU A 95 12.57 3.01 -6.64
CA GLU A 95 11.80 3.64 -7.70
C GLU A 95 10.31 3.33 -7.49
N ILE A 96 9.49 4.36 -7.28
CA ILE A 96 8.06 4.21 -7.01
C ILE A 96 7.29 4.07 -8.32
N ILE A 97 6.50 3.00 -8.42
CA ILE A 97 5.73 2.62 -9.62
C ILE A 97 4.25 2.51 -9.24
N ALA A 98 3.36 3.10 -10.05
CA ALA A 98 1.91 2.97 -9.86
C ALA A 98 1.14 3.19 -11.15
N HIS A 99 -0.17 2.93 -11.13
CA HIS A 99 -1.05 3.36 -12.21
C HIS A 99 -1.08 4.89 -12.32
N GLN A 100 -1.23 5.44 -13.55
CA GLN A 100 -1.25 6.88 -13.79
C GLN A 100 -2.31 7.60 -12.94
N ASN A 101 -3.50 7.02 -12.78
CA ASN A 101 -4.56 7.62 -11.98
C ASN A 101 -4.21 7.63 -10.50
N CYS A 102 -3.57 6.57 -9.98
CA CYS A 102 -3.07 6.53 -8.60
C CYS A 102 -2.14 7.73 -8.34
N ARG A 103 -1.17 7.95 -9.23
CA ARG A 103 -0.28 9.12 -9.13
C ARG A 103 -1.03 10.45 -9.18
N ASN A 104 -2.03 10.56 -10.06
CA ASN A 104 -2.83 11.80 -10.18
C ASN A 104 -3.61 12.08 -8.89
N GLU A 105 -4.28 11.07 -8.32
CA GLU A 105 -5.00 11.21 -7.05
C GLU A 105 -4.07 11.59 -5.89
N MET A 106 -2.88 10.98 -5.80
CA MET A 106 -1.87 11.35 -4.79
C MET A 106 -1.41 12.80 -4.96
N LEU A 107 -1.21 13.26 -6.19
CA LEU A 107 -0.83 14.64 -6.49
C LEU A 107 -1.93 15.62 -6.13
N ASP A 108 -3.18 15.32 -6.46
CA ASP A 108 -4.34 16.15 -6.12
C ASP A 108 -4.52 16.24 -4.61
N ALA A 109 -4.37 15.14 -3.89
CA ALA A 109 -4.40 15.12 -2.42
C ALA A 109 -3.28 15.98 -1.81
N GLU A 110 -2.07 15.94 -2.36
CA GLU A 110 -0.96 16.78 -1.92
C GLU A 110 -1.26 18.27 -2.15
N ILE A 111 -1.78 18.63 -3.31
CA ILE A 111 -2.16 20.01 -3.63
C ILE A 111 -3.24 20.49 -2.66
N LEU A 112 -4.30 19.71 -2.45
CA LEU A 112 -5.37 20.04 -1.51
C LEU A 112 -4.87 20.18 -0.09
N ALA A 113 -3.97 19.31 0.37
CA ALA A 113 -3.37 19.40 1.69
C ALA A 113 -2.52 20.68 1.85
N ARG A 114 -1.73 21.06 0.85
CA ARG A 114 -0.96 22.31 0.83
C ARG A 114 -1.86 23.54 0.86
N GLU A 115 -2.92 23.55 0.06
CA GLU A 115 -3.89 24.65 0.05
C GLU A 115 -4.63 24.78 1.39
N ALA A 116 -5.01 23.65 1.99
CA ALA A 116 -5.64 23.66 3.31
C ALA A 116 -4.71 24.22 4.39
N ALA A 117 -3.42 23.83 4.37
CA ALA A 117 -2.43 24.34 5.30
C ALA A 117 -2.20 25.85 5.18
N VAL A 118 -2.34 26.43 3.99
CA VAL A 118 -2.26 27.89 3.76
C VAL A 118 -3.51 28.61 4.32
N LYS A 119 -4.67 27.97 4.25
CA LYS A 119 -5.96 28.56 4.64
C LYS A 119 -6.31 28.39 6.13
N SER A 120 -5.68 27.46 6.81
CA SER A 120 -5.94 27.11 8.21
C SER A 120 -4.65 27.15 9.01
N PRO A 121 -4.66 27.74 10.23
CA PRO A 121 -3.53 27.61 11.15
C PRO A 121 -3.32 26.14 11.55
N PRO A 122 -2.17 25.81 12.14
CA PRO A 122 -1.73 24.43 12.31
C PRO A 122 -2.77 23.57 13.03
N ARG A 123 -3.04 22.43 12.44
CA ARG A 123 -3.85 21.31 12.92
C ARG A 123 -5.02 21.68 13.83
N GLY A 124 -6.23 21.59 13.29
CA GLY A 124 -7.46 21.51 14.07
C GLY A 124 -7.48 20.30 15.02
N ASP A 125 -8.63 20.07 15.66
CA ASP A 125 -8.82 18.91 16.52
C ASP A 125 -8.62 17.61 15.72
N LYS A 126 -7.98 16.62 16.36
CA LYS A 126 -7.77 15.29 15.79
C LYS A 126 -9.11 14.66 15.39
N PRO A 127 -9.30 14.21 14.14
CA PRO A 127 -10.48 13.46 13.76
C PRO A 127 -10.65 12.21 14.63
N ALA A 128 -11.90 11.91 15.01
CA ALA A 128 -12.19 10.80 15.93
C ALA A 128 -11.79 9.41 15.40
N TRP A 129 -11.66 9.28 14.07
CA TRP A 129 -11.27 8.03 13.41
C TRP A 129 -9.75 7.83 13.31
N ILE A 130 -8.92 8.87 13.59
CA ILE A 130 -7.46 8.70 13.66
C ILE A 130 -7.06 8.22 15.05
N ARG A 131 -6.24 7.20 15.10
CA ARG A 131 -5.64 6.68 16.34
C ARG A 131 -4.77 7.74 17.01
N ASP A 132 -4.76 7.76 18.34
CA ASP A 132 -4.00 8.76 19.10
C ASP A 132 -2.49 8.67 18.84
N ASP A 133 -1.98 7.45 18.74
CA ASP A 133 -0.57 7.14 18.47
C ASP A 133 -0.11 7.57 17.06
N TRP A 134 -1.02 7.67 16.08
CA TRP A 134 -0.68 8.07 14.71
C TRP A 134 -0.78 9.58 14.46
N TRP A 135 -1.53 10.31 15.30
CA TRP A 135 -1.83 11.70 15.05
C TRP A 135 -0.59 12.58 14.85
N GLU A 136 0.40 12.42 15.72
CA GLU A 136 1.65 13.17 15.63
C GLU A 136 2.55 12.65 14.49
N GLU A 137 2.56 11.34 14.26
CA GLU A 137 3.35 10.73 13.19
C GLU A 137 2.87 11.16 11.80
N LEU A 138 1.56 11.19 11.57
CA LEU A 138 1.00 11.60 10.29
C LEU A 138 1.27 13.08 9.94
N ALA A 139 1.61 13.89 10.95
CA ALA A 139 1.97 15.29 10.73
C ALA A 139 3.27 15.50 9.98
N VAL A 140 4.17 14.53 10.06
CA VAL A 140 5.52 14.62 9.47
C VAL A 140 5.65 13.81 8.18
N VAL A 141 4.57 13.17 7.74
CA VAL A 141 4.53 12.44 6.47
C VAL A 141 4.75 13.42 5.32
N GLN A 142 5.70 13.05 4.45
CA GLN A 142 5.99 13.76 3.21
C GLN A 142 5.53 12.88 2.05
N PRO A 143 4.59 13.34 1.22
CA PRO A 143 4.17 12.58 0.05
C PRO A 143 5.33 12.30 -0.89
N SER A 144 5.52 11.03 -1.24
CA SER A 144 6.49 10.59 -2.23
C SER A 144 5.74 9.99 -3.41
N LEU A 145 5.68 10.75 -4.51
CA LEU A 145 4.87 10.40 -5.67
C LEU A 145 5.56 9.36 -6.55
N PRO A 146 4.78 8.46 -7.21
CA PRO A 146 5.32 7.55 -8.22
C PRO A 146 6.09 8.27 -9.32
N ALA A 147 7.32 7.84 -9.57
CA ALA A 147 8.18 8.36 -10.64
C ALA A 147 7.87 7.64 -11.98
N VAL A 148 7.54 6.36 -11.91
CA VAL A 148 7.17 5.55 -13.08
C VAL A 148 5.68 5.27 -13.04
N THR A 149 5.01 5.45 -14.17
CA THR A 149 3.57 5.19 -14.28
C THR A 149 3.23 4.37 -15.51
N TYR A 150 2.10 3.66 -15.44
CA TYR A 150 1.56 2.90 -16.57
C TYR A 150 0.06 3.13 -16.72
N GLY A 151 -0.50 2.76 -17.89
CA GLY A 151 -1.92 2.98 -18.18
C GLY A 151 -2.77 1.71 -18.06
N LYS A 152 -2.39 0.62 -18.73
CA LYS A 152 -3.20 -0.61 -18.77
C LYS A 152 -2.51 -1.77 -18.06
N SER A 153 -1.27 -2.01 -18.40
CA SER A 153 -0.46 -3.04 -17.79
C SER A 153 1.03 -2.72 -17.94
N MET A 154 1.84 -3.29 -17.07
CA MET A 154 3.29 -3.19 -17.08
C MET A 154 3.87 -4.50 -16.57
N SER A 155 4.81 -5.10 -17.32
CA SER A 155 5.61 -6.22 -16.83
C SER A 155 6.89 -5.73 -16.19
N ILE A 156 7.26 -6.35 -15.08
CA ILE A 156 8.47 -6.05 -14.32
C ILE A 156 9.20 -7.38 -14.11
N GLN A 157 10.49 -7.40 -14.42
CA GLN A 157 11.37 -8.48 -14.01
C GLN A 157 11.98 -8.13 -12.65
N GLN A 158 11.93 -9.08 -11.71
CA GLN A 158 12.51 -8.95 -10.38
C GLN A 158 13.18 -10.29 -10.02
N GLY A 159 14.48 -10.37 -10.26
CA GLY A 159 15.21 -11.64 -10.19
C GLY A 159 14.63 -12.67 -11.16
N GLU A 160 14.28 -13.83 -10.65
CA GLU A 160 13.64 -14.89 -11.45
C GLU A 160 12.15 -14.70 -11.67
N HIS A 161 11.52 -13.76 -10.94
CA HIS A 161 10.09 -13.50 -11.04
C HIS A 161 9.75 -12.49 -12.14
N GLU A 162 8.80 -12.88 -13.00
CA GLU A 162 8.08 -11.94 -13.86
C GLU A 162 6.75 -11.60 -13.22
N LEU A 163 6.56 -10.34 -12.84
CA LEU A 163 5.30 -9.85 -12.33
C LEU A 163 4.64 -8.89 -13.30
N THR A 164 3.32 -8.91 -13.33
CA THR A 164 2.53 -8.01 -14.16
C THR A 164 1.66 -7.12 -13.29
N LEU A 165 1.80 -5.81 -13.46
CA LEU A 165 0.85 -4.83 -12.93
C LEU A 165 -0.30 -4.71 -13.91
N GLU A 166 -1.54 -4.89 -13.43
CA GLU A 166 -2.74 -4.78 -14.26
C GLU A 166 -3.76 -3.81 -13.67
N TYR A 167 -4.20 -2.88 -14.51
CA TYR A 167 -5.35 -2.03 -14.28
C TYR A 167 -6.59 -2.62 -14.97
N ARG A 168 -7.64 -2.88 -14.22
CA ARG A 168 -8.89 -3.49 -14.71
C ARG A 168 -10.06 -2.51 -14.79
N GLY A 169 -9.83 -1.25 -14.53
CA GLY A 169 -10.85 -0.21 -14.46
C GLY A 169 -10.96 0.38 -13.05
N GLU A 170 -11.75 1.42 -12.93
CA GLU A 170 -12.05 2.07 -11.66
C GLU A 170 -12.84 1.13 -10.75
N ALA A 171 -12.46 1.03 -9.49
CA ALA A 171 -13.12 0.17 -8.51
C ALA A 171 -13.09 0.80 -7.11
N HIS A 172 -12.08 0.48 -6.27
CA HIS A 172 -11.92 1.06 -4.95
C HIS A 172 -11.43 2.52 -5.04
N THR A 173 -10.50 2.78 -5.97
CA THR A 173 -10.06 4.11 -6.43
C THR A 173 -10.18 4.19 -7.94
N THR A 174 -9.71 5.28 -8.54
CA THR A 174 -9.64 5.37 -10.01
C THR A 174 -8.38 4.71 -10.59
N GLY A 175 -7.44 4.29 -9.73
CA GLY A 175 -6.11 3.82 -10.14
C GLY A 175 -5.66 2.49 -9.51
N ASP A 176 -6.60 1.58 -9.24
CA ASP A 176 -6.29 0.31 -8.60
C ASP A 176 -5.49 -0.64 -9.48
N SER A 177 -4.48 -1.26 -8.91
CA SER A 177 -3.56 -2.18 -9.57
C SER A 177 -3.58 -3.56 -8.92
N LEU A 178 -3.70 -4.60 -9.72
CA LEU A 178 -3.35 -5.96 -9.33
C LEU A 178 -1.86 -6.20 -9.60
N VAL A 179 -1.14 -6.80 -8.66
CA VAL A 179 0.24 -7.23 -8.82
C VAL A 179 0.25 -8.75 -8.96
N LEU A 180 0.43 -9.24 -10.16
CA LEU A 180 0.25 -10.65 -10.53
C LEU A 180 1.60 -11.36 -10.68
N PHE A 181 1.73 -12.51 -10.05
CA PHE A 181 2.82 -13.48 -10.21
C PHE A 181 2.24 -14.75 -10.84
N ALA A 182 2.18 -14.77 -12.16
CA ALA A 182 1.44 -15.81 -12.89
C ALA A 182 2.04 -17.20 -12.71
N ASP A 183 3.37 -17.32 -12.65
CA ASP A 183 4.12 -18.55 -12.42
C ASP A 183 3.90 -19.12 -11.02
N GLN A 184 3.64 -18.26 -10.03
CA GLN A 184 3.35 -18.65 -8.65
C GLN A 184 1.85 -18.79 -8.35
N ASN A 185 0.97 -18.48 -9.33
CA ASN A 185 -0.48 -18.42 -9.13
C ASN A 185 -0.87 -17.56 -7.91
N LEU A 186 -0.19 -16.43 -7.76
CA LEU A 186 -0.28 -15.51 -6.64
C LEU A 186 -0.56 -14.10 -7.15
N PHE A 187 -1.27 -13.31 -6.37
CA PHE A 187 -1.43 -11.87 -6.62
C PHE A 187 -1.63 -11.07 -5.33
N PHE A 188 -1.21 -9.80 -5.38
CA PHE A 188 -1.60 -8.80 -4.38
C PHE A 188 -2.70 -7.92 -4.99
N SER A 189 -3.80 -7.79 -4.28
CA SER A 189 -5.01 -7.12 -4.77
C SER A 189 -5.14 -5.67 -4.33
N GLY A 190 -4.29 -5.19 -3.41
CA GLY A 190 -4.63 -3.98 -2.68
C GLY A 190 -6.03 -4.11 -2.10
N ASP A 191 -6.81 -3.05 -2.17
CA ASP A 191 -8.17 -2.97 -1.62
C ASP A 191 -9.29 -3.41 -2.60
N LEU A 192 -8.92 -4.10 -3.68
CA LEU A 192 -9.91 -4.72 -4.57
C LEU A 192 -10.57 -5.96 -3.96
N CYS A 193 -9.89 -6.64 -3.03
CA CYS A 193 -10.40 -7.82 -2.35
C CYS A 193 -10.12 -7.74 -0.85
N PHE A 194 -11.19 -7.82 -0.06
CA PHE A 194 -11.11 -7.90 1.40
C PHE A 194 -11.50 -9.29 1.88
N PHE A 195 -10.74 -9.84 2.79
CA PHE A 195 -11.07 -11.12 3.43
C PHE A 195 -12.17 -10.98 4.50
N MET A 196 -12.55 -9.73 4.86
CA MET A 196 -13.61 -9.45 5.83
C MET A 196 -14.83 -8.80 5.19
N PRO A 197 -16.05 -9.00 5.76
CA PRO A 197 -17.18 -8.21 5.33
C PRO A 197 -16.88 -6.73 5.61
N LEU A 198 -16.91 -5.92 4.58
CA LEU A 198 -16.82 -4.47 4.65
C LEU A 198 -17.87 -3.93 5.62
N LEU A 199 -17.43 -3.26 6.66
CA LEU A 199 -18.29 -2.47 7.54
C LEU A 199 -18.72 -1.12 6.91
N PHE A 200 -18.13 -0.78 5.75
CA PHE A 200 -18.44 0.42 4.99
C PHE A 200 -18.58 0.09 3.51
N ALA A 201 -19.77 -0.38 3.10
CA ALA A 201 -20.20 -0.13 1.75
C ALA A 201 -20.77 1.29 1.75
N GLU A 202 -20.05 2.25 1.19
CA GLU A 202 -20.70 3.48 0.74
C GLU A 202 -21.80 3.05 -0.24
N GLU A 203 -23.05 3.48 0.03
CA GLU A 203 -24.14 3.27 -0.91
C GLU A 203 -23.71 3.87 -2.25
N ILE A 204 -23.37 3.00 -3.20
CA ILE A 204 -23.32 3.40 -4.59
C ILE A 204 -24.76 3.77 -4.92
N SER A 205 -25.04 5.05 -4.85
CA SER A 205 -26.28 5.65 -5.29
C SER A 205 -26.53 5.21 -6.74
N ARG A 206 -27.39 4.22 -6.91
CA ARG A 206 -27.99 3.91 -8.19
C ARG A 206 -28.92 5.06 -8.55
N THR A 207 -28.40 6.10 -9.13
CA THR A 207 -29.23 7.03 -9.89
C THR A 207 -29.24 6.58 -11.32
N GLY A 208 -30.38 6.06 -11.71
CA GLY A 208 -31.13 5.82 -12.86
C GLY A 208 -30.57 5.73 -14.25
#